data_bf252e731c7c0c0d49ffe2b0c3645a7a
#
_entry.id   bf252e731c7c0c0d49ffe2b0c3645a7a
#
_cell.length_a   1.000
_cell.length_b   1.000
_cell.length_c   1.000
_cell.angle_alpha   90.00
_cell.angle_beta   90.00
_cell.angle_gamma   90.00
#
_symmetry.space_group_name_H-M   'P 1'
#
loop_
_entity.id
_entity.type
_entity.pdbx_description
1 polymer ?
#
loop_
_entity_poly.entity_id
_entity_poly.type
_entity_poly.pdbx_seq_one_letter_code
_entity_poly.pdbx_strand_id
1 'polypeptide(L)'
;FQSEFYAQVTAGAVIGPQWAVLIDTLIPQETTQIKEFLENDLMVPVRYIVDTHHHADHSWGNSYFPEAIVIGHSLCRELMLTKSRSALEEAGQDNPFLREIAIVPPKITFSEGSISLRVGKKQLQIFRTPGHTADSISVLVEEDRILFAGDAFMAVPFIVGGNLDEAVRTISDIGKMSLENIVQGHGDI
;
A
#
# COMPACT_ATOMS: atom_id res chain seq x y z
N PHE A 1 -2.80 10.11 -4.59
CA PHE A 1 -2.87 9.60 -5.98
C PHE A 1 -4.03 8.61 -6.08
N GLN A 2 -4.77 8.68 -7.16
CA GLN A 2 -5.89 7.77 -7.42
C GLN A 2 -5.83 7.30 -8.87
N SER A 3 -6.10 6.01 -9.09
CA SER A 3 -6.15 5.42 -10.41
C SER A 3 -7.36 5.92 -11.21
N GLU A 4 -7.13 6.31 -12.45
CA GLU A 4 -8.20 6.61 -13.42
C GLU A 4 -8.60 5.35 -14.24
N PHE A 5 -7.76 4.33 -14.24
CA PHE A 5 -7.89 3.17 -15.12
C PHE A 5 -8.39 1.90 -14.44
N TYR A 6 -8.14 1.76 -13.12
CA TYR A 6 -8.47 0.51 -12.43
C TYR A 6 -9.16 0.77 -11.09
N ALA A 7 -10.49 0.62 -11.08
CA ALA A 7 -11.33 0.58 -9.87
C ALA A 7 -11.06 1.71 -8.86
N GLN A 8 -10.57 2.87 -9.33
CA GLN A 8 -10.21 4.04 -8.50
C GLN A 8 -9.31 3.66 -7.31
N VAL A 9 -8.35 2.75 -7.50
CA VAL A 9 -7.40 2.39 -6.45
C VAL A 9 -6.57 3.61 -6.01
N THR A 10 -6.25 3.67 -4.74
CA THR A 10 -5.62 4.84 -4.10
C THR A 10 -4.23 4.51 -3.60
N ALA A 11 -3.28 5.40 -3.84
CA ALA A 11 -1.97 5.41 -3.20
C ALA A 11 -1.74 6.73 -2.46
N GLY A 12 -0.98 6.70 -1.38
CA GLY A 12 -0.67 7.86 -0.57
C GLY A 12 0.82 8.15 -0.48
N ALA A 13 1.19 9.40 -0.18
CA ALA A 13 2.57 9.75 0.12
C ALA A 13 2.66 10.64 1.35
N VAL A 14 3.58 10.30 2.25
CA VAL A 14 3.97 11.18 3.36
C VAL A 14 5.34 11.79 3.03
N ILE A 15 5.34 13.10 2.80
CA ILE A 15 6.50 13.83 2.28
C ILE A 15 7.22 14.52 3.42
N GLY A 16 8.47 14.12 3.63
CA GLY A 16 9.39 14.77 4.55
C GLY A 16 10.33 15.75 3.84
N PRO A 17 11.21 16.44 4.58
CA PRO A 17 12.12 17.44 4.01
C PRO A 17 13.23 16.86 3.14
N GLN A 18 13.52 15.57 3.21
CA GLN A 18 14.63 14.92 2.51
C GLN A 18 14.21 13.68 1.71
N TRP A 19 13.09 13.05 2.05
CA TRP A 19 12.61 11.83 1.43
C TRP A 19 11.12 11.60 1.78
N ALA A 20 10.48 10.78 0.98
CA ALA A 20 9.07 10.41 1.15
C ALA A 20 8.91 8.93 1.50
N VAL A 21 7.79 8.62 2.16
CA VAL A 21 7.20 7.27 2.24
C VAL A 21 6.02 7.23 1.30
N LEU A 22 6.01 6.26 0.41
CA LEU A 22 4.87 5.95 -0.46
C LEU A 22 4.05 4.83 0.19
N ILE A 23 2.75 4.97 0.24
CA ILE A 23 1.81 3.94 0.71
C ILE A 23 1.08 3.43 -0.52
N ASP A 24 1.33 2.19 -0.87
CA ASP A 24 0.98 1.53 -2.13
C ASP A 24 1.55 2.23 -3.37
N THR A 25 1.60 1.52 -4.49
CA THR A 25 2.30 2.00 -5.69
C THR A 25 1.43 2.01 -6.93
N LEU A 26 0.17 1.61 -6.81
CA LEU A 26 -0.78 1.43 -7.91
C LEU A 26 -0.32 0.37 -8.93
N ILE A 27 -1.03 0.32 -10.08
CA ILE A 27 -0.59 -0.48 -11.22
C ILE A 27 0.57 0.21 -11.94
N PRO A 28 1.43 -0.53 -12.62
CA PRO A 28 2.65 -0.01 -13.25
C PRO A 28 2.45 1.19 -14.17
N GLN A 29 1.34 1.24 -14.91
CA GLN A 29 1.03 2.34 -15.84
C GLN A 29 0.88 3.69 -15.14
N GLU A 30 0.43 3.69 -13.88
CA GLU A 30 0.16 4.89 -13.10
C GLU A 30 1.28 5.23 -12.13
N THR A 31 2.10 4.23 -11.77
CA THR A 31 3.26 4.39 -10.89
C THR A 31 4.26 5.41 -11.44
N THR A 32 4.39 5.51 -12.77
CA THR A 32 5.26 6.50 -13.43
C THR A 32 4.87 7.92 -13.09
N GLN A 33 3.57 8.23 -13.03
CA GLN A 33 3.06 9.57 -12.68
C GLN A 33 3.38 9.91 -11.22
N ILE A 34 3.25 8.93 -10.30
CA ILE A 34 3.64 9.11 -8.90
C ILE A 34 5.13 9.42 -8.80
N LYS A 35 5.95 8.66 -9.53
CA LYS A 35 7.40 8.84 -9.54
C LYS A 35 7.80 10.21 -10.09
N GLU A 36 7.24 10.61 -11.23
CA GLU A 36 7.49 11.92 -11.83
C GLU A 36 7.14 13.04 -10.86
N PHE A 37 5.96 12.99 -10.25
CA PHE A 37 5.54 14.01 -9.29
C PHE A 37 6.46 14.08 -8.07
N LEU A 38 6.79 12.96 -7.43
CA LEU A 38 7.61 12.97 -6.22
C LEU A 38 9.08 13.29 -6.51
N GLU A 39 9.69 12.62 -7.49
CA GLU A 39 11.14 12.68 -7.71
C GLU A 39 11.56 13.81 -8.66
N ASN A 40 10.72 14.19 -9.65
CA ASN A 40 11.05 15.24 -10.60
C ASN A 40 10.41 16.59 -10.25
N ASP A 41 9.10 16.64 -9.91
CA ASP A 41 8.44 17.91 -9.62
C ASP A 41 8.75 18.39 -8.21
N LEU A 42 8.67 17.53 -7.21
CA LEU A 42 8.97 17.88 -5.82
C LEU A 42 10.44 17.69 -5.43
N MET A 43 11.24 17.00 -6.25
CA MET A 43 12.63 16.66 -5.98
C MET A 43 12.84 15.90 -4.67
N VAL A 44 11.88 15.04 -4.31
CA VAL A 44 11.88 14.26 -3.07
C VAL A 44 11.94 12.78 -3.40
N PRO A 45 13.06 12.09 -3.13
CA PRO A 45 13.17 10.66 -3.43
C PRO A 45 12.28 9.81 -2.52
N VAL A 46 11.68 8.76 -3.05
CA VAL A 46 10.97 7.75 -2.28
C VAL A 46 11.99 6.82 -1.60
N ARG A 47 12.04 6.84 -0.29
CA ARG A 47 12.96 6.00 0.50
C ARG A 47 12.33 4.72 1.02
N TYR A 48 11.07 4.76 1.34
CA TYR A 48 10.29 3.61 1.80
C TYR A 48 8.99 3.52 1.04
N ILE A 49 8.58 2.29 0.79
CA ILE A 49 7.24 1.92 0.33
C ILE A 49 6.60 1.10 1.43
N VAL A 50 5.33 1.33 1.71
CA VAL A 50 4.54 0.47 2.59
C VAL A 50 3.47 -0.19 1.72
N ASP A 51 3.59 -1.50 1.49
CA ASP A 51 2.55 -2.28 0.83
C ASP A 51 1.44 -2.57 1.86
N THR A 52 0.24 -2.05 1.64
CA THR A 52 -0.89 -2.34 2.53
C THR A 52 -1.26 -3.81 2.48
N HIS A 53 -1.14 -4.45 1.32
CA HIS A 53 -1.30 -5.89 1.11
C HIS A 53 -0.74 -6.33 -0.25
N HIS A 54 -0.82 -7.63 -0.57
CA HIS A 54 -0.12 -8.23 -1.72
C HIS A 54 -0.80 -8.05 -3.08
N HIS A 55 -1.97 -7.44 -3.19
CA HIS A 55 -2.69 -7.36 -4.47
C HIS A 55 -1.95 -6.50 -5.50
N ALA A 56 -2.19 -6.82 -6.76
CA ALA A 56 -1.49 -6.27 -7.91
C ALA A 56 -1.58 -4.74 -8.01
N ASP A 57 -2.76 -4.22 -7.83
CA ASP A 57 -3.11 -2.80 -7.91
C ASP A 57 -2.57 -1.96 -6.76
N HIS A 58 -2.01 -2.59 -5.74
CA HIS A 58 -1.34 -1.93 -4.61
C HIS A 58 0.19 -2.07 -4.66
N SER A 59 0.72 -3.16 -5.22
CA SER A 59 2.14 -3.53 -5.03
C SER A 59 2.96 -3.74 -6.30
N TRP A 60 2.36 -3.86 -7.49
CA TRP A 60 3.12 -4.16 -8.71
C TRP A 60 3.98 -2.99 -9.20
N GLY A 61 3.70 -1.77 -8.76
CA GLY A 61 4.52 -0.59 -9.04
C GLY A 61 5.83 -0.50 -8.24
N ASN A 62 6.07 -1.38 -7.25
CA ASN A 62 7.27 -1.33 -6.41
C ASN A 62 8.59 -1.29 -7.19
N SER A 63 8.67 -2.01 -8.31
CA SER A 63 9.87 -2.10 -9.15
C SER A 63 10.30 -0.77 -9.79
N TYR A 64 9.41 0.22 -9.84
CA TYR A 64 9.74 1.56 -10.34
C TYR A 64 10.58 2.39 -9.37
N PHE A 65 10.71 1.94 -8.11
CA PHE A 65 11.48 2.60 -7.05
C PHE A 65 12.61 1.68 -6.55
N PRO A 66 13.64 1.41 -7.37
CA PRO A 66 14.67 0.39 -7.06
C PRO A 66 15.49 0.72 -5.80
N GLU A 67 15.58 2.00 -5.42
CA GLU A 67 16.31 2.46 -4.23
C GLU A 67 15.44 2.44 -2.96
N ALA A 68 14.12 2.27 -3.10
CA ALA A 68 13.21 2.24 -1.96
C ALA A 68 13.24 0.89 -1.24
N ILE A 69 13.05 0.95 0.08
CA ILE A 69 12.91 -0.25 0.91
C ILE A 69 11.43 -0.49 1.15
N VAL A 70 10.95 -1.64 0.69
CA VAL A 70 9.55 -2.03 0.87
C VAL A 70 9.32 -2.60 2.28
N ILE A 71 8.28 -2.11 2.94
CA ILE A 71 7.80 -2.54 4.27
C ILE A 71 6.42 -3.16 4.06
N GLY A 72 6.12 -4.26 4.75
CA GLY A 72 4.81 -4.91 4.69
C GLY A 72 4.65 -6.00 5.74
N HIS A 73 3.50 -6.64 5.75
CA HIS A 73 3.29 -7.82 6.59
C HIS A 73 4.16 -9.00 6.10
N SER A 74 4.61 -9.88 7.00
CA SER A 74 5.40 -11.06 6.60
C SER A 74 4.66 -11.98 5.63
N LEU A 75 3.34 -12.13 5.81
CA LEU A 75 2.50 -12.87 4.88
C LEU A 75 2.37 -12.16 3.51
N CYS A 76 2.38 -10.82 3.46
CA CYS A 76 2.41 -10.06 2.20
C CYS A 76 3.65 -10.46 1.38
N ARG A 77 4.83 -10.49 2.01
CA ARG A 77 6.05 -10.97 1.36
C ARG A 77 5.90 -12.38 0.78
N GLU A 78 5.34 -13.31 1.55
CA GLU A 78 5.13 -14.69 1.11
C GLU A 78 4.17 -14.77 -0.08
N LEU A 79 3.04 -14.05 0.01
CA LEU A 79 2.02 -14.04 -1.04
C LEU A 79 2.52 -13.36 -2.33
N MET A 80 3.33 -12.32 -2.21
CA MET A 80 3.96 -11.69 -3.39
C MET A 80 4.94 -12.64 -4.08
N LEU A 81 5.74 -13.40 -3.33
CA LEU A 81 6.70 -14.36 -3.90
C LEU A 81 6.03 -15.59 -4.52
N THR A 82 4.81 -15.89 -4.16
CA THR A 82 4.04 -17.04 -4.63
C THR A 82 2.91 -16.61 -5.56
N LYS A 83 1.80 -16.11 -5.01
CA LYS A 83 0.59 -15.78 -5.77
C LYS A 83 0.78 -14.62 -6.75
N SER A 84 1.36 -13.48 -6.29
CA SER A 84 1.51 -12.31 -7.17
C SER A 84 2.48 -12.59 -8.32
N ARG A 85 3.53 -13.37 -8.09
CA ARG A 85 4.44 -13.80 -9.15
C ARG A 85 3.73 -14.63 -10.21
N SER A 86 2.96 -15.66 -9.79
CA SER A 86 2.21 -16.50 -10.72
C SER A 86 1.15 -15.71 -11.49
N ALA A 87 0.45 -14.79 -10.80
CA ALA A 87 -0.54 -13.93 -11.44
C ALA A 87 0.09 -12.98 -12.47
N LEU A 88 1.28 -12.43 -12.18
CA LEU A 88 2.02 -11.57 -13.12
C LEU A 88 2.51 -12.36 -14.34
N GLU A 89 3.00 -13.58 -14.16
CA GLU A 89 3.42 -14.47 -15.25
C GLU A 89 2.23 -14.81 -16.16
N GLU A 90 1.07 -15.10 -15.60
CA GLU A 90 -0.17 -15.37 -16.35
C GLU A 90 -0.64 -14.11 -17.11
N ALA A 91 -0.78 -12.98 -16.43
CA ALA A 91 -1.19 -11.73 -17.04
C ALA A 91 -0.22 -11.24 -18.15
N GLY A 92 1.07 -11.52 -18.00
CA GLY A 92 2.10 -11.21 -18.98
C GLY A 92 1.97 -12.02 -20.29
N GLN A 93 1.20 -13.11 -20.33
CA GLN A 93 0.95 -13.84 -21.56
C GLN A 93 0.14 -12.98 -22.56
N ASP A 94 -0.86 -12.26 -22.03
CA ASP A 94 -1.76 -11.45 -22.85
C ASP A 94 -1.32 -9.98 -22.92
N ASN A 95 -0.52 -9.51 -21.96
CA ASN A 95 -0.02 -8.13 -21.92
C ASN A 95 1.52 -8.09 -21.88
N PRO A 96 2.19 -7.81 -23.02
CA PRO A 96 3.65 -7.75 -23.08
C PRO A 96 4.29 -6.74 -22.13
N PHE A 97 3.61 -5.63 -21.81
CA PHE A 97 4.10 -4.62 -20.86
C PHE A 97 4.34 -5.22 -19.47
N LEU A 98 3.49 -6.12 -19.04
CA LEU A 98 3.61 -6.75 -17.72
C LEU A 98 4.79 -7.72 -17.60
N ARG A 99 5.36 -8.18 -18.74
CA ARG A 99 6.55 -9.05 -18.74
C ARG A 99 7.82 -8.36 -18.26
N GLU A 100 7.84 -7.03 -18.32
CA GLU A 100 8.99 -6.23 -17.86
C GLU A 100 8.90 -5.88 -16.37
N ILE A 101 7.76 -6.17 -15.73
CA ILE A 101 7.55 -5.89 -14.31
C ILE A 101 8.21 -6.96 -13.45
N ALA A 102 8.91 -6.52 -12.42
CA ALA A 102 9.47 -7.39 -11.39
C ALA A 102 8.66 -7.31 -10.10
N ILE A 103 8.31 -8.46 -9.51
CA ILE A 103 7.76 -8.48 -8.15
C ILE A 103 8.86 -8.13 -7.16
N VAL A 104 8.68 -7.03 -6.44
CA VAL A 104 9.59 -6.55 -5.39
C VAL A 104 8.87 -6.66 -4.03
N PRO A 105 9.05 -7.78 -3.31
CA PRO A 105 8.34 -8.01 -2.06
C PRO A 105 8.92 -7.20 -0.89
N PRO A 106 8.17 -7.00 0.20
CA PRO A 106 8.67 -6.34 1.40
C PRO A 106 10.00 -6.90 1.90
N LYS A 107 10.95 -6.01 2.16
CA LYS A 107 12.27 -6.33 2.73
C LYS A 107 12.27 -6.21 4.25
N ILE A 108 11.53 -5.25 4.79
CA ILE A 108 11.26 -5.11 6.22
C ILE A 108 9.86 -5.66 6.47
N THR A 109 9.75 -6.62 7.36
CA THR A 109 8.46 -7.29 7.64
C THR A 109 8.20 -7.43 9.13
N PHE A 110 6.91 -7.50 9.47
CA PHE A 110 6.43 -7.86 10.80
C PHE A 110 5.19 -8.76 10.69
N SER A 111 4.93 -9.57 11.70
CA SER A 111 3.74 -10.42 11.78
C SER A 111 2.82 -10.04 12.92
N GLU A 112 3.37 -9.39 13.95
CA GLU A 112 2.64 -8.95 15.14
C GLU A 112 3.15 -7.57 15.59
N GLY A 113 2.32 -6.85 16.36
CA GLY A 113 2.67 -5.51 16.83
C GLY A 113 2.56 -4.45 15.75
N SER A 114 3.47 -3.49 15.75
CA SER A 114 3.51 -2.36 14.81
C SER A 114 4.95 -1.92 14.52
N ILE A 115 5.14 -1.25 13.38
CA ILE A 115 6.37 -0.54 13.05
C ILE A 115 6.10 0.95 13.17
N SER A 116 7.00 1.67 13.87
CA SER A 116 7.00 3.11 13.91
C SER A 116 8.08 3.67 13.00
N LEU A 117 7.72 4.61 12.13
CA LEU A 117 8.62 5.25 11.20
C LEU A 117 8.47 6.78 11.27
N ARG A 118 9.58 7.51 11.35
CA ARG A 118 9.55 8.97 11.43
C ARG A 118 9.98 9.60 10.12
N VAL A 119 9.12 10.47 9.56
CA VAL A 119 9.34 11.20 8.30
C VAL A 119 9.31 12.70 8.61
N GLY A 120 10.47 13.31 8.75
CA GLY A 120 10.55 14.71 9.20
C GLY A 120 9.90 14.91 10.57
N LYS A 121 8.81 15.65 10.61
CA LYS A 121 8.04 15.91 11.84
C LYS A 121 6.87 14.93 12.05
N LYS A 122 6.61 14.05 11.06
CA LYS A 122 5.48 13.12 11.11
C LYS A 122 5.91 11.76 11.65
N GLN A 123 5.09 11.19 12.51
CA GLN A 123 5.20 9.83 13.03
C GLN A 123 4.19 8.95 12.31
N LEU A 124 4.66 7.89 11.67
CA LEU A 124 3.84 6.88 11.03
C LEU A 124 3.78 5.65 11.94
N GLN A 125 2.57 5.18 12.23
CA GLN A 125 2.32 3.89 12.86
C GLN A 125 1.78 2.93 11.80
N ILE A 126 2.50 1.83 11.57
CA ILE A 126 2.16 0.80 10.60
C ILE A 126 1.73 -0.42 11.40
N PHE A 127 0.48 -0.85 11.25
CA PHE A 127 -0.11 -1.92 12.06
C PHE A 127 -1.08 -2.78 11.28
N ARG A 128 -1.39 -3.97 11.81
CA ARG A 128 -2.28 -4.93 11.16
C ARG A 128 -3.73 -4.47 11.16
N THR A 129 -4.36 -4.66 10.00
CA THR A 129 -5.80 -4.43 9.77
C THR A 129 -6.38 -5.56 8.91
N PRO A 130 -6.32 -6.83 9.38
CA PRO A 130 -6.77 -7.97 8.60
C PRO A 130 -8.28 -7.93 8.37
N GLY A 131 -8.72 -8.59 7.29
CA GLY A 131 -10.13 -8.68 6.95
C GLY A 131 -10.38 -8.80 5.46
N HIS A 132 -9.97 -7.81 4.66
CA HIS A 132 -9.95 -7.90 3.21
C HIS A 132 -9.01 -9.03 2.77
N THR A 133 -7.77 -8.96 3.21
CA THR A 133 -6.80 -10.07 3.18
C THR A 133 -6.22 -10.31 4.58
N ALA A 134 -5.60 -11.46 4.79
CA ALA A 134 -4.96 -11.80 6.05
C ALA A 134 -3.65 -11.01 6.30
N ASP A 135 -3.03 -10.50 5.25
CA ASP A 135 -1.80 -9.70 5.26
C ASP A 135 -2.04 -8.18 5.30
N SER A 136 -3.30 -7.73 5.37
CA SER A 136 -3.64 -6.30 5.36
C SER A 136 -3.04 -5.56 6.55
N ILE A 137 -2.46 -4.40 6.25
CA ILE A 137 -1.93 -3.42 7.20
C ILE A 137 -2.40 -2.02 6.83
N SER A 138 -2.41 -1.11 7.80
CA SER A 138 -2.72 0.31 7.59
C SER A 138 -1.62 1.19 8.14
N VAL A 139 -1.58 2.45 7.69
CA VAL A 139 -0.61 3.46 8.10
C VAL A 139 -1.32 4.66 8.69
N LEU A 140 -1.13 4.92 9.97
CA LEU A 140 -1.62 6.12 10.64
C LEU A 140 -0.52 7.19 10.66
N VAL A 141 -0.83 8.39 10.15
CA VAL A 141 -0.03 9.60 10.37
C VAL A 141 -0.55 10.27 11.63
N GLU A 142 0.17 10.14 12.74
CA GLU A 142 -0.32 10.50 14.07
C GLU A 142 -0.68 11.99 14.20
N GLU A 143 0.20 12.89 13.75
CA GLU A 143 0.00 14.33 13.90
C GLU A 143 -1.16 14.86 13.07
N ASP A 144 -1.44 14.25 11.91
CA ASP A 144 -2.54 14.66 11.05
C ASP A 144 -3.82 13.87 11.33
N ARG A 145 -3.72 12.77 12.09
CA ARG A 145 -4.80 11.81 12.35
C ARG A 145 -5.42 11.29 11.06
N ILE A 146 -4.56 11.03 10.05
CA ILE A 146 -4.95 10.47 8.76
C ILE A 146 -4.57 8.99 8.73
N LEU A 147 -5.54 8.14 8.43
CA LEU A 147 -5.34 6.71 8.26
C LEU A 147 -5.36 6.36 6.76
N PHE A 148 -4.26 5.84 6.25
CA PHE A 148 -4.23 5.11 4.99
C PHE A 148 -4.61 3.67 5.28
N ALA A 149 -5.83 3.31 4.94
CA ALA A 149 -6.42 2.04 5.37
C ALA A 149 -6.25 0.92 4.34
N GLY A 150 -5.84 1.24 3.10
CA GLY A 150 -5.90 0.29 2.00
C GLY A 150 -7.31 -0.31 1.91
N ASP A 151 -7.41 -1.55 1.53
CA ASP A 151 -8.68 -2.26 1.34
C ASP A 151 -9.33 -2.74 2.64
N ALA A 152 -8.68 -2.49 3.79
CA ALA A 152 -9.30 -2.72 5.10
C ALA A 152 -10.51 -1.80 5.33
N PHE A 153 -10.56 -0.66 4.61
CA PHE A 153 -11.70 0.26 4.62
C PHE A 153 -12.04 0.68 3.20
N MET A 154 -13.27 0.37 2.76
CA MET A 154 -13.82 0.71 1.44
C MET A 154 -15.30 1.01 1.57
N ALA A 155 -15.84 1.84 0.67
CA ALA A 155 -17.28 2.15 0.61
C ALA A 155 -18.16 0.89 0.46
N VAL A 156 -17.66 -0.11 -0.28
CA VAL A 156 -18.28 -1.44 -0.39
C VAL A 156 -17.21 -2.45 0.06
N PRO A 157 -17.35 -3.04 1.27
CA PRO A 157 -16.39 -4.03 1.76
C PRO A 157 -16.30 -5.24 0.83
N PHE A 158 -15.08 -5.65 0.51
CA PHE A 158 -14.80 -6.80 -0.34
C PHE A 158 -13.73 -7.67 0.33
N ILE A 159 -14.00 -8.97 0.50
CA ILE A 159 -13.11 -9.89 1.22
C ILE A 159 -12.50 -10.87 0.22
N VAL A 160 -11.18 -10.83 0.09
CA VAL A 160 -10.41 -11.69 -0.83
C VAL A 160 -9.23 -12.32 -0.09
N GLY A 161 -9.39 -13.54 0.39
CA GLY A 161 -8.33 -14.23 1.13
C GLY A 161 -8.17 -13.81 2.60
N GLY A 162 -9.13 -13.02 3.11
CA GLY A 162 -9.31 -12.71 4.53
C GLY A 162 -10.54 -13.42 5.12
N ASN A 163 -11.14 -12.84 6.14
CA ASN A 163 -12.39 -13.34 6.69
C ASN A 163 -13.26 -12.21 7.29
N LEU A 164 -14.57 -12.46 7.35
CA LEU A 164 -15.55 -11.48 7.76
C LEU A 164 -15.39 -11.05 9.24
N ASP A 165 -15.07 -11.99 10.13
CA ASP A 165 -14.97 -11.66 11.57
C ASP A 165 -13.79 -10.74 11.84
N GLU A 166 -12.68 -10.91 11.13
CA GLU A 166 -11.53 -9.99 11.19
C GLU A 166 -11.89 -8.63 10.57
N ALA A 167 -12.56 -8.60 9.42
CA ALA A 167 -13.01 -7.37 8.79
C ALA A 167 -13.91 -6.54 9.72
N VAL A 168 -14.90 -7.19 10.36
CA VAL A 168 -15.79 -6.52 11.34
C VAL A 168 -15.00 -5.96 12.53
N ARG A 169 -14.05 -6.72 13.07
CA ARG A 169 -13.18 -6.27 14.16
C ARG A 169 -12.32 -5.07 13.73
N THR A 170 -11.65 -5.17 12.60
CA THR A 170 -10.82 -4.10 12.04
C THR A 170 -11.62 -2.81 11.86
N ILE A 171 -12.79 -2.87 11.21
CA ILE A 171 -13.66 -1.69 11.03
C ILE A 171 -14.12 -1.12 12.38
N SER A 172 -14.50 -2.00 13.32
CA SER A 172 -14.89 -1.58 14.67
C SER A 172 -13.75 -0.88 15.40
N ASP A 173 -12.51 -1.34 15.25
CA ASP A 173 -11.34 -0.74 15.90
C ASP A 173 -10.94 0.58 15.23
N ILE A 174 -11.00 0.68 13.89
CA ILE A 174 -10.84 1.94 13.15
C ILE A 174 -11.89 2.96 13.62
N GLY A 175 -13.15 2.54 13.78
CA GLY A 175 -14.25 3.40 14.26
C GLY A 175 -14.07 3.97 15.68
N LYS A 176 -13.18 3.40 16.49
CA LYS A 176 -12.82 3.91 17.83
C LYS A 176 -11.64 4.89 17.80
N MET A 177 -10.94 4.97 16.66
CA MET A 177 -9.80 5.87 16.50
C MET A 177 -10.29 7.30 16.31
N SER A 178 -9.54 8.26 16.88
CA SER A 178 -9.82 9.70 16.72
C SER A 178 -9.18 10.19 15.41
N LEU A 179 -9.79 9.88 14.27
CA LEU A 179 -9.28 10.24 12.95
C LEU A 179 -9.91 11.53 12.42
N GLU A 180 -9.14 12.30 11.65
CA GLU A 180 -9.64 13.41 10.85
C GLU A 180 -10.08 12.93 9.47
N ASN A 181 -9.28 12.02 8.86
CA ASN A 181 -9.57 11.47 7.56
C ASN A 181 -9.15 10.00 7.46
N ILE A 182 -9.84 9.26 6.60
CA ILE A 182 -9.46 7.91 6.18
C ILE A 182 -9.27 7.94 4.66
N VAL A 183 -8.09 7.53 4.22
CA VAL A 183 -7.81 7.28 2.81
C VAL A 183 -8.08 5.80 2.57
N GLN A 184 -9.17 5.53 1.88
CA GLN A 184 -9.62 4.18 1.55
C GLN A 184 -8.83 3.60 0.37
N GLY A 185 -8.85 2.27 0.22
CA GLY A 185 -8.16 1.59 -0.87
C GLY A 185 -8.73 1.89 -2.24
N HIS A 186 -10.05 1.96 -2.35
CA HIS A 186 -10.77 2.23 -3.60
C HIS A 186 -11.92 3.21 -3.41
N GLY A 187 -12.23 3.98 -4.47
CA GLY A 187 -13.34 4.95 -4.49
C GLY A 187 -12.87 6.38 -4.26
N ASP A 188 -13.80 7.30 -4.22
CA ASP A 188 -13.52 8.74 -4.06
C ASP A 188 -12.85 9.04 -2.72
N ILE A 189 -11.93 10.01 -2.73
CA ILE A 189 -11.17 10.47 -1.57
C ILE A 189 -11.84 11.73 -1.01
#